data_e77c435b1bc5c3a606cfc4900b8a760b
#
_entry.id   e77c435b1bc5c3a606cfc4900b8a760b
#
_cell.length_a   1.000
_cell.length_b   1.000
_cell.length_c   1.000
_cell.angle_alpha   90.00
_cell.angle_beta   90.00
_cell.angle_gamma   90.00
#
_symmetry.space_group_name_H-M   'P 1'
#
loop_
_entity.id
_entity.type
_entity.pdbx_description
1 polymer ?
#
loop_
_entity_poly.entity_id
_entity_poly.type
_entity_poly.pdbx_seq_one_letter_code
_entity_poly.pdbx_strand_id
1 'polypeptide(L)'
;MIAAEAAIRRAATATIIRPAGVYGDPEGMLMRRVRSGVGGVAGGQHGNRIHREDLARLIVHCLLRDASGHAVPPTLIAADHDTTPTHEIESWLAIQLGVTLERAEKSQRQPANRRCQNALLGQIGFSLTYPTWREGYRAALDALGHSKLG
;
A
#
# COMPACT_ATOMS: atom_id res chain seq x y z
N MET A 1 -0.47 -18.45 -5.72
CA MET A 1 -0.43 -17.20 -6.51
C MET A 1 0.24 -17.40 -7.86
N ILE A 2 1.48 -17.87 -7.93
CA ILE A 2 2.22 -18.08 -9.20
C ILE A 2 1.51 -19.06 -10.15
N ALA A 3 0.92 -20.14 -9.64
CA ALA A 3 0.21 -21.12 -10.45
C ALA A 3 -1.07 -20.55 -11.12
N ALA A 4 -1.82 -19.70 -10.39
CA ALA A 4 -3.02 -19.03 -10.93
C ALA A 4 -2.65 -18.02 -12.02
N GLU A 5 -1.61 -17.22 -11.81
CA GLU A 5 -1.12 -16.28 -12.83
C GLU A 5 -0.66 -17.01 -14.10
N ALA A 6 0.05 -18.13 -13.93
CA ALA A 6 0.48 -18.95 -15.07
C ALA A 6 -0.71 -19.57 -15.83
N ALA A 7 -1.76 -19.98 -15.13
CA ALA A 7 -2.98 -20.49 -15.76
C ALA A 7 -3.70 -19.41 -16.57
N ILE A 8 -3.85 -18.20 -16.01
CA ILE A 8 -4.46 -17.06 -16.70
C ILE A 8 -3.68 -16.71 -17.97
N ARG A 9 -2.36 -16.62 -17.90
CA ARG A 9 -1.51 -16.29 -19.06
C ARG A 9 -1.53 -17.34 -20.18
N ARG A 10 -1.85 -18.59 -19.85
CA ARG A 10 -2.06 -19.64 -20.87
C ARG A 10 -3.42 -19.53 -21.53
N ALA A 11 -4.41 -19.01 -20.83
CA ALA A 11 -5.79 -18.94 -21.31
C ALA A 11 -6.12 -17.63 -22.05
N ALA A 12 -5.43 -16.53 -21.72
CA ALA A 12 -5.71 -15.22 -22.27
C ALA A 12 -4.50 -14.28 -22.21
N THR A 13 -4.51 -13.25 -23.08
CA THR A 13 -3.63 -12.09 -22.91
C THR A 13 -4.11 -11.30 -21.70
N ALA A 14 -3.26 -11.17 -20.69
CA ALA A 14 -3.64 -10.53 -19.44
C ALA A 14 -2.47 -9.74 -18.82
N THR A 15 -2.78 -8.60 -18.25
CA THR A 15 -1.89 -7.88 -17.34
C THR A 15 -2.16 -8.31 -15.91
N ILE A 16 -1.11 -8.73 -15.21
CA ILE A 16 -1.17 -9.09 -13.80
C ILE A 16 -0.75 -7.88 -12.96
N ILE A 17 -1.66 -7.31 -12.21
CA ILE A 17 -1.35 -6.27 -11.22
C ILE A 17 -1.12 -6.98 -9.88
N ARG A 18 0.07 -6.81 -9.30
CA ARG A 18 0.45 -7.31 -7.99
C ARG A 18 0.43 -6.17 -6.98
N PRO A 19 -0.67 -5.97 -6.25
CA PRO A 19 -0.71 -4.93 -5.25
C PRO A 19 0.18 -5.28 -4.06
N ALA A 20 0.84 -4.28 -3.52
CA ALA A 20 1.45 -4.29 -2.21
C ALA A 20 0.36 -4.26 -1.11
N GLY A 21 0.72 -4.03 0.13
CA GLY A 21 -0.28 -3.91 1.21
C GLY A 21 -1.25 -2.75 0.93
N VAL A 22 -2.52 -3.07 0.68
CA VAL A 22 -3.53 -2.03 0.38
C VAL A 22 -3.93 -1.30 1.67
N TYR A 23 -3.92 0.03 1.63
CA TYR A 23 -4.27 0.89 2.75
C TYR A 23 -5.14 2.08 2.31
N GLY A 24 -5.48 3.00 3.24
CA GLY A 24 -6.28 4.20 2.97
C GLY A 24 -7.74 4.08 3.42
N ASP A 25 -8.11 2.94 4.02
CA ASP A 25 -9.38 2.81 4.71
C ASP A 25 -9.26 3.38 6.13
N PRO A 26 -10.08 4.39 6.50
CA PRO A 26 -10.13 4.92 7.87
C PRO A 26 -10.42 3.86 8.94
N GLU A 27 -11.18 2.83 8.59
CA GLU A 27 -11.47 1.67 9.44
C GLU A 27 -10.62 0.44 9.08
N GLY A 28 -9.52 0.65 8.36
CA GLY A 28 -8.59 -0.40 7.98
C GLY A 28 -7.87 -1.05 9.17
N MET A 29 -7.34 -2.24 8.98
CA MET A 29 -6.75 -3.05 10.04
C MET A 29 -5.66 -2.30 10.85
N LEU A 30 -4.76 -1.56 10.19
CA LEU A 30 -3.71 -0.81 10.87
C LEU A 30 -4.28 0.33 11.71
N MET A 31 -5.23 1.09 11.15
CA MET A 31 -5.90 2.19 11.85
C MET A 31 -6.62 1.70 13.10
N ARG A 32 -7.42 0.63 12.98
CA ARG A 32 -8.10 0.03 14.13
C ARG A 32 -7.14 -0.45 15.20
N ARG A 33 -6.05 -1.12 14.81
CA ARG A 33 -5.04 -1.61 15.73
C ARG A 33 -4.36 -0.48 16.50
N VAL A 34 -3.95 0.59 15.82
CA VAL A 34 -3.34 1.75 16.46
C VAL A 34 -4.34 2.44 17.40
N ARG A 35 -5.59 2.64 16.95
CA ARG A 35 -6.67 3.22 17.79
C ARG A 35 -6.94 2.43 19.06
N SER A 36 -6.77 1.12 19.03
CA SER A 36 -6.87 0.28 20.23
C SER A 36 -5.61 0.25 21.11
N GLY A 37 -4.61 1.08 20.79
CA GLY A 37 -3.36 1.14 21.57
C GLY A 37 -2.40 -0.03 21.32
N VAL A 38 -2.63 -0.85 20.29
CA VAL A 38 -1.80 -2.01 19.99
C VAL A 38 -0.81 -1.68 18.86
N GLY A 39 0.48 -1.76 19.16
CA GLY A 39 1.56 -1.63 18.20
C GLY A 39 2.11 -2.98 17.76
N GLY A 40 2.67 -3.03 16.55
CA GLY A 40 3.44 -4.18 16.09
C GLY A 40 4.83 -4.22 16.73
N VAL A 41 5.58 -5.29 16.40
CA VAL A 41 6.96 -5.46 16.84
C VAL A 41 7.83 -4.31 16.35
N ALA A 42 8.60 -3.71 17.24
CA ALA A 42 9.61 -2.73 16.87
C ALA A 42 10.78 -3.41 16.16
N GLY A 43 11.21 -2.85 15.05
CA GLY A 43 12.37 -3.33 14.29
C GLY A 43 12.00 -3.80 12.87
N GLY A 44 12.52 -3.26 12.06
CA GLY A 44 12.71 -2.80 10.84
C GLY A 44 12.54 -3.64 9.61
N GLN A 45 11.35 -4.08 9.29
CA GLN A 45 11.13 -4.55 7.93
C GLN A 45 10.48 -3.46 7.08
N HIS A 46 10.98 -3.30 5.85
CA HIS A 46 10.37 -2.41 4.89
C HIS A 46 8.92 -2.82 4.62
N GLY A 47 8.01 -1.86 4.69
CA GLY A 47 6.63 -2.04 4.33
C GLY A 47 6.38 -1.52 2.92
N ASN A 48 5.92 -2.38 2.03
CA ASN A 48 5.46 -1.95 0.72
C ASN A 48 3.94 -1.81 0.79
N ARG A 49 3.40 -0.74 0.24
CA ARG A 49 1.97 -0.46 0.28
C ARG A 49 1.50 0.31 -0.94
N ILE A 50 0.21 0.35 -1.14
CA ILE A 50 -0.47 1.15 -2.17
C ILE A 50 -1.79 1.68 -1.61
N HIS A 51 -2.09 2.94 -1.83
CA HIS A 51 -3.39 3.49 -1.45
C HIS A 51 -4.52 2.86 -2.28
N ARG A 52 -5.66 2.55 -1.63
CA ARG A 52 -6.79 1.88 -2.30
C ARG A 52 -7.30 2.63 -3.54
N GLU A 53 -7.32 3.96 -3.48
CA GLU A 53 -7.75 4.78 -4.61
C GLU A 53 -6.74 4.74 -5.75
N ASP A 54 -5.45 4.77 -5.46
CA ASP A 54 -4.42 4.64 -6.49
C ASP A 54 -4.43 3.26 -7.14
N LEU A 55 -4.71 2.20 -6.38
CA LEU A 55 -4.90 0.87 -6.95
C LEU A 55 -6.10 0.83 -7.89
N ALA A 56 -7.23 1.41 -7.48
CA ALA A 56 -8.43 1.49 -8.33
C ALA A 56 -8.16 2.30 -9.61
N ARG A 57 -7.52 3.47 -9.47
CA ARG A 57 -7.13 4.32 -10.61
C ARG A 57 -6.15 3.62 -11.56
N LEU A 58 -5.21 2.86 -11.01
CA LEU A 58 -4.27 2.08 -11.83
C LEU A 58 -4.99 1.02 -12.67
N ILE A 59 -5.95 0.31 -12.08
CA ILE A 59 -6.76 -0.67 -12.82
C ILE A 59 -7.50 0.01 -13.98
N VAL A 60 -8.19 1.12 -13.72
CA VAL A 60 -8.90 1.90 -14.75
C VAL A 60 -7.92 2.42 -15.80
N HIS A 61 -6.76 2.95 -15.39
CA HIS A 61 -5.74 3.43 -16.32
C HIS A 61 -5.25 2.32 -17.27
N CYS A 62 -4.99 1.12 -16.76
CA CYS A 62 -4.58 -0.02 -17.57
C CYS A 62 -5.68 -0.41 -18.58
N LEU A 63 -6.95 -0.45 -18.17
CA LEU A 63 -8.08 -0.77 -19.04
C LEU A 63 -8.24 0.27 -20.17
N LEU A 64 -8.17 1.57 -19.83
CA LEU A 64 -8.28 2.65 -20.81
C LEU A 64 -7.09 2.65 -21.78
N ARG A 65 -5.91 2.37 -21.29
CA ARG A 65 -4.70 2.28 -22.09
C ARG A 65 -4.79 1.14 -23.11
N ASP A 66 -5.22 -0.04 -22.66
CA ASP A 66 -5.42 -1.21 -23.52
C ASP A 66 -6.51 -0.95 -24.57
N ALA A 67 -7.66 -0.39 -24.16
CA ALA A 67 -8.74 -0.01 -25.06
C ALA A 67 -8.32 1.01 -26.14
N SER A 68 -7.31 1.83 -25.85
CA SER A 68 -6.72 2.80 -26.77
C SER A 68 -5.59 2.23 -27.63
N GLY A 69 -5.36 0.92 -27.59
CA GLY A 69 -4.31 0.23 -28.35
C GLY A 69 -2.88 0.46 -27.85
N HIS A 70 -2.71 0.99 -26.64
CA HIS A 70 -1.41 1.19 -26.04
C HIS A 70 -1.00 -0.03 -25.20
N ALA A 71 0.22 -0.48 -25.38
CA ALA A 71 0.73 -1.63 -24.65
C ALA A 71 0.73 -1.41 -23.13
N VAL A 72 0.23 -2.42 -22.41
CA VAL A 72 0.33 -2.49 -20.93
C VAL A 72 1.30 -3.61 -20.59
N PRO A 73 2.27 -3.40 -19.68
CA PRO A 73 3.20 -4.45 -19.29
C PRO A 73 2.47 -5.69 -18.76
N PRO A 74 2.98 -6.90 -19.01
CA PRO A 74 2.30 -8.14 -18.60
C PRO A 74 2.27 -8.34 -17.08
N THR A 75 3.09 -7.60 -16.34
CA THR A 75 3.05 -7.55 -14.86
C THR A 75 3.39 -6.16 -14.38
N LEU A 76 2.59 -5.65 -13.45
CA LEU A 76 2.81 -4.39 -12.74
C LEU A 76 2.86 -4.65 -11.23
N ILE A 77 3.82 -4.03 -10.56
CA ILE A 77 3.84 -3.95 -9.10
C ILE A 77 3.18 -2.63 -8.71
N ALA A 78 2.02 -2.72 -8.04
CA ALA A 78 1.32 -1.56 -7.54
C ALA A 78 1.79 -1.26 -6.11
N ALA A 79 2.71 -0.32 -6.00
CA ALA A 79 3.25 0.17 -4.72
C ALA A 79 3.43 1.69 -4.78
N ASP A 80 3.37 2.36 -3.63
CA ASP A 80 3.78 3.76 -3.51
C ASP A 80 5.33 3.89 -3.56
N HIS A 81 5.84 5.10 -3.37
CA HIS A 81 7.28 5.36 -3.43
C HIS A 81 8.00 5.13 -2.09
N ASP A 82 7.24 4.85 -1.04
CA ASP A 82 7.75 4.82 0.33
C ASP A 82 7.71 3.41 0.92
N THR A 83 8.85 2.93 1.38
CA THR A 83 9.00 1.61 2.00
C THR A 83 9.22 1.68 3.51
N THR A 84 8.77 2.75 4.16
CA THR A 84 8.88 2.96 5.61
C THR A 84 8.37 1.74 6.38
N PRO A 85 9.10 1.28 7.40
CA PRO A 85 8.67 0.18 8.26
C PRO A 85 7.33 0.47 8.94
N THR A 86 6.49 -0.57 9.07
CA THR A 86 5.13 -0.41 9.61
C THR A 86 5.14 0.16 11.04
N HIS A 87 6.11 -0.19 11.88
CA HIS A 87 6.18 0.31 13.25
C HIS A 87 6.43 1.83 13.35
N GLU A 88 7.09 2.43 12.35
CA GLU A 88 7.28 3.89 12.29
C GLU A 88 5.97 4.58 11.93
N ILE A 89 5.20 4.00 11.01
CA ILE A 89 3.88 4.49 10.65
C ILE A 89 2.93 4.39 11.83
N GLU A 90 2.95 3.28 12.56
CA GLU A 90 2.18 3.10 13.79
C GLU A 90 2.51 4.17 14.83
N SER A 91 3.80 4.47 15.02
CA SER A 91 4.22 5.51 15.94
C SER A 91 3.69 6.89 15.52
N TRP A 92 3.77 7.20 14.24
CA TRP A 92 3.25 8.46 13.71
C TRP A 92 1.72 8.54 13.87
N LEU A 93 0.99 7.48 13.51
CA LEU A 93 -0.47 7.41 13.68
C LEU A 93 -0.88 7.55 15.14
N ALA A 94 -0.14 6.92 16.06
CA ALA A 94 -0.41 7.01 17.49
C ALA A 94 -0.31 8.45 18.00
N ILE A 95 0.70 9.20 17.54
CA ILE A 95 0.85 10.62 17.85
C ILE A 95 -0.36 11.41 17.32
N GLN A 96 -0.76 11.18 16.06
CA GLN A 96 -1.90 11.89 15.46
C GLN A 96 -3.22 11.60 16.18
N LEU A 97 -3.38 10.38 16.67
CA LEU A 97 -4.60 9.91 17.37
C LEU A 97 -4.57 10.18 18.89
N GLY A 98 -3.42 10.61 19.44
CA GLY A 98 -3.26 10.84 20.87
C GLY A 98 -3.31 9.55 21.70
N VAL A 99 -2.84 8.42 21.16
CA VAL A 99 -2.86 7.12 21.83
C VAL A 99 -1.43 6.65 22.16
N THR A 100 -1.28 5.91 23.26
CA THR A 100 -0.05 5.21 23.58
C THR A 100 -0.09 3.80 23.06
N LEU A 101 1.01 3.33 22.46
CA LEU A 101 1.10 1.98 21.91
C LEU A 101 1.78 1.02 22.89
N GLU A 102 1.08 -0.05 23.19
CA GLU A 102 1.69 -1.25 23.78
C GLU A 102 2.25 -2.09 22.62
N ARG A 103 3.58 -2.29 22.62
CA ARG A 103 4.22 -3.03 21.55
C ARG A 103 4.36 -4.50 21.89
N ALA A 104 4.06 -5.36 20.92
CA ALA A 104 4.29 -6.79 21.04
C ALA A 104 5.79 -7.09 21.16
N GLU A 105 6.12 -8.11 21.95
CA GLU A 105 7.47 -8.67 22.00
C GLU A 105 7.89 -9.23 20.63
N LYS A 106 9.21 -9.42 20.45
CA LYS A 106 9.78 -9.85 19.16
C LYS A 106 9.06 -11.07 18.58
N SER A 107 8.57 -10.95 17.37
CA SER A 107 8.08 -12.09 16.59
C SER A 107 9.26 -13.00 16.19
N GLN A 108 9.11 -14.30 16.37
CA GLN A 108 10.07 -15.30 15.85
C GLN A 108 10.06 -15.41 14.33
N ARG A 109 9.00 -14.91 13.69
CA ARG A 109 8.86 -14.94 12.23
C ARG A 109 9.52 -13.71 11.62
N GLN A 110 10.60 -13.92 10.87
CA GLN A 110 11.19 -12.89 10.02
C GLN A 110 10.52 -12.94 8.64
N PRO A 111 9.58 -12.03 8.31
CA PRO A 111 9.07 -11.94 6.96
C PRO A 111 10.16 -11.42 6.01
N ALA A 112 9.98 -11.67 4.72
CA ALA A 112 10.94 -11.24 3.70
C ALA A 112 11.03 -9.70 3.66
N ASN A 113 12.23 -9.18 3.90
CA ASN A 113 12.52 -7.74 3.90
C ASN A 113 12.80 -7.27 2.46
N ARG A 114 11.75 -7.13 1.64
CA ARG A 114 11.83 -6.74 0.24
C ARG A 114 11.35 -5.30 0.05
N ARG A 115 12.04 -4.57 -0.81
CA ARG A 115 11.58 -3.27 -1.32
C ARG A 115 10.99 -3.48 -2.71
N CYS A 116 9.75 -3.08 -2.91
CA CYS A 116 9.13 -3.07 -4.22
C CYS A 116 9.59 -1.83 -5.00
N GLN A 117 9.84 -2.02 -6.28
CA GLN A 117 10.07 -0.91 -7.22
C GLN A 117 8.85 -0.79 -8.13
N ASN A 118 8.34 0.41 -8.28
CA ASN A 118 7.16 0.73 -9.06
C ASN A 118 7.47 1.54 -10.35
N ALA A 119 8.70 1.51 -10.81
CA ALA A 119 9.17 2.31 -11.95
C ALA A 119 8.29 2.15 -13.21
N LEU A 120 7.69 0.97 -13.43
CA LEU A 120 6.80 0.72 -14.56
C LEU A 120 5.54 1.57 -14.54
N LEU A 121 5.06 2.03 -13.38
CA LEU A 121 3.88 2.90 -13.29
C LEU A 121 4.12 4.22 -14.03
N GLY A 122 5.27 4.85 -13.77
CA GLY A 122 5.66 6.08 -14.49
C GLY A 122 5.86 5.84 -16.00
N GLN A 123 6.41 4.69 -16.40
CA GLN A 123 6.61 4.36 -17.81
C GLN A 123 5.31 4.22 -18.60
N ILE A 124 4.23 3.79 -17.95
CA ILE A 124 2.89 3.76 -18.57
C ILE A 124 2.12 5.08 -18.41
N GLY A 125 2.76 6.13 -17.89
CA GLY A 125 2.14 7.44 -17.67
C GLY A 125 1.18 7.50 -16.49
N PHE A 126 1.30 6.58 -15.52
CA PHE A 126 0.49 6.61 -14.32
C PHE A 126 1.18 7.37 -13.19
N SER A 127 0.46 8.29 -12.57
CA SER A 127 0.93 9.06 -11.40
C SER A 127 0.07 8.74 -10.18
N LEU A 128 0.73 8.53 -9.03
CA LEU A 128 0.08 8.31 -7.76
C LEU A 128 -0.52 9.62 -7.22
N THR A 129 -1.72 9.54 -6.65
CA THR A 129 -2.32 10.63 -5.86
C THR A 129 -1.74 10.64 -4.45
N TYR A 130 -1.41 9.47 -3.94
CA TYR A 130 -0.80 9.27 -2.63
C TYR A 130 0.58 8.64 -2.80
N PRO A 131 1.60 9.45 -3.19
CA PRO A 131 2.94 8.94 -3.48
C PRO A 131 3.66 8.38 -2.26
N THR A 132 3.27 8.78 -1.05
CA THR A 132 3.79 8.25 0.21
C THR A 132 2.64 7.88 1.17
N TRP A 133 2.96 7.04 2.14
CA TRP A 133 2.01 6.64 3.17
C TRP A 133 1.48 7.84 3.99
N ARG A 134 2.26 8.93 4.09
CA ARG A 134 1.85 10.11 4.89
C ARG A 134 0.63 10.80 4.31
N GLU A 135 0.61 11.03 3.00
CA GLU A 135 -0.55 11.62 2.32
C GLU A 135 -1.77 10.72 2.47
N GLY A 136 -1.60 9.42 2.25
CA GLY A 136 -2.71 8.47 2.32
C GLY A 136 -3.30 8.32 3.73
N TYR A 137 -2.45 8.26 4.77
CA TYR A 137 -2.97 8.19 6.14
C TYR A 137 -3.49 9.53 6.65
N ARG A 138 -2.97 10.68 6.17
CA ARG A 138 -3.61 11.98 6.44
C ARG A 138 -5.04 12.01 5.92
N ALA A 139 -5.24 11.63 4.66
CA ALA A 139 -6.58 11.55 4.09
C ALA A 139 -7.51 10.63 4.89
N ALA A 140 -7.00 9.49 5.38
CA ALA A 140 -7.78 8.59 6.22
C ALA A 140 -8.11 9.20 7.59
N LEU A 141 -7.20 9.96 8.21
CA LEU A 141 -7.43 10.68 9.46
C LEU A 141 -8.44 11.82 9.28
N ASP A 142 -8.37 12.56 8.17
CA ASP A 142 -9.31 13.62 7.82
C ASP A 142 -10.73 13.07 7.69
N ALA A 143 -10.87 11.91 7.03
CA ALA A 143 -12.15 11.22 6.90
C ALA A 143 -12.74 10.76 8.26
N LEU A 144 -11.90 10.55 9.28
CA LEU A 144 -12.34 10.27 10.65
C LEU A 144 -12.63 11.53 11.46
N GLY A 145 -12.43 12.74 10.91
CA GLY A 145 -12.54 13.99 11.67
C GLY A 145 -11.40 14.20 12.68
N HIS A 146 -10.27 13.52 12.51
CA HIS A 146 -9.09 13.61 13.37
C HIS A 146 -7.97 14.44 12.74
N SER A 147 -8.26 15.25 11.73
CA SER A 147 -7.28 16.18 11.17
C SER A 147 -6.94 17.25 12.21
N LYS A 148 -6.02 16.95 13.08
CA LYS A 148 -5.38 17.92 13.95
C LYS A 148 -3.91 17.99 13.61
N LEU A 149 -3.59 19.11 12.98
CA LEU A 149 -2.28 19.79 13.02
C LEU A 149 -1.18 19.26 12.09
N GLY A 150 -0.75 20.25 11.35
CA GLY A 150 0.34 20.34 10.42
C GLY A 150 1.71 20.00 10.89
#